data_6f81b2cf1214f1198672245753184945
#
_entry.id   6f81b2cf1214f1198672245753184945
#
_cell.length_a   1.000
_cell.length_b   1.000
_cell.length_c   1.000
_cell.angle_alpha   90.00
_cell.angle_beta   90.00
_cell.angle_gamma   90.00
#
_symmetry.space_group_name_H-M   'P 1'
#
loop_
_entity.id
_entity.type
_entity.pdbx_description
1 polymer ?
#
loop_
_entity_poly.entity_id
_entity_poly.type
_entity_poly.pdbx_seq_one_letter_code
_entity_poly.pdbx_strand_id
1 'polypeptide(L)'
;MSSSVTNGVSFVANPGKGLSWFRDTGYAQLIEEIAKTEGSKPIAVIFNLGVNDLGNAGNYVSYMTSIASTLKSKNCKLFYMSVNPINSTMITKAGRGARTEAQVREFNSKIRSGLSLYYKYIDMYSVLMKKGYGTNARYDGVDDGDDGLHYTTKTFKRIYYYCITYLNTGSINASYY
;
A
#
# COMPACT_ATOMS: atom_id res chain seq x y z
N MET A 1 -19.88 1.92 -2.99
CA MET A 1 -19.00 1.99 -4.17
C MET A 1 -18.81 0.57 -4.69
N SER A 2 -19.19 0.32 -5.94
CA SER A 2 -19.18 -1.01 -6.55
C SER A 2 -17.71 -1.47 -6.69
N SER A 3 -17.39 -2.63 -6.15
CA SER A 3 -16.12 -3.30 -6.42
C SER A 3 -16.13 -3.74 -7.89
N SER A 4 -15.43 -3.02 -8.75
CA SER A 4 -15.17 -3.50 -10.10
C SER A 4 -14.10 -4.59 -10.00
N VAL A 5 -14.50 -5.84 -10.09
CA VAL A 5 -13.58 -6.96 -10.28
C VAL A 5 -12.98 -6.83 -11.67
N THR A 6 -11.75 -6.38 -11.74
CA THR A 6 -10.98 -6.34 -12.98
C THR A 6 -9.96 -7.51 -12.95
N ASN A 7 -10.18 -8.53 -13.78
CA ASN A 7 -9.25 -9.65 -13.97
C ASN A 7 -8.85 -10.41 -12.69
N GLY A 8 -9.78 -10.68 -11.78
CA GLY A 8 -9.53 -11.42 -10.55
C GLY A 8 -8.85 -10.57 -9.45
N VAL A 9 -8.90 -9.24 -9.54
CA VAL A 9 -8.42 -8.31 -8.52
C VAL A 9 -9.58 -7.51 -7.95
N SER A 10 -9.74 -7.51 -6.62
CA SER A 10 -10.68 -6.67 -5.91
C SER A 10 -9.96 -5.67 -5.00
N PHE A 11 -10.61 -4.57 -4.68
CA PHE A 11 -10.06 -3.50 -3.87
C PHE A 11 -10.96 -3.22 -2.67
N VAL A 12 -10.35 -3.20 -1.48
CA VAL A 12 -10.96 -2.71 -0.25
C VAL A 12 -10.25 -1.42 0.13
N ALA A 13 -10.87 -0.29 -0.18
CA ALA A 13 -10.26 1.02 0.01
C ALA A 13 -11.30 2.09 0.36
N ASN A 14 -10.85 3.08 1.16
CA ASN A 14 -11.62 4.28 1.45
C ASN A 14 -10.67 5.48 1.52
N PRO A 15 -10.84 6.50 0.67
CA PRO A 15 -9.95 7.66 0.60
C PRO A 15 -9.78 8.36 1.96
N GLY A 16 -8.57 8.79 2.29
CA GLY A 16 -8.26 9.54 3.50
C GLY A 16 -8.31 8.73 4.80
N LYS A 17 -8.49 7.42 4.73
CA LYS A 17 -8.60 6.55 5.90
C LYS A 17 -7.28 5.85 6.23
N GLY A 18 -7.13 5.41 7.48
CA GLY A 18 -5.98 4.69 8.00
C GLY A 18 -6.37 3.44 8.79
N LEU A 19 -5.57 3.12 9.81
CA LEU A 19 -5.72 1.88 10.59
C LEU A 19 -7.08 1.74 11.27
N SER A 20 -7.60 2.82 11.86
CA SER A 20 -8.88 2.74 12.58
C SER A 20 -10.02 2.31 11.65
N TRP A 21 -10.11 2.95 10.48
CA TRP A 21 -11.11 2.51 9.49
C TRP A 21 -10.89 1.06 9.05
N PHE A 22 -9.64 0.67 8.78
CA PHE A 22 -9.37 -0.70 8.36
C PHE A 22 -9.79 -1.70 9.43
N ARG A 23 -9.46 -1.44 10.70
CA ARG A 23 -9.88 -2.28 11.82
C ARG A 23 -11.40 -2.37 11.97
N ASP A 24 -12.07 -1.22 11.91
CA ASP A 24 -13.49 -1.10 12.28
C ASP A 24 -14.44 -1.44 11.10
N THR A 25 -13.96 -1.39 9.86
CA THR A 25 -14.79 -1.59 8.65
C THR A 25 -14.06 -2.38 7.56
N GLY A 26 -12.86 -1.97 7.19
CA GLY A 26 -12.15 -2.50 6.03
C GLY A 26 -11.78 -3.98 6.18
N TYR A 27 -11.53 -4.46 7.39
CA TYR A 27 -11.23 -5.86 7.63
C TYR A 27 -12.44 -6.77 7.36
N ALA A 28 -13.64 -6.38 7.78
CA ALA A 28 -14.86 -7.12 7.46
C ALA A 28 -15.09 -7.19 5.94
N GLN A 29 -14.91 -6.06 5.24
CA GLN A 29 -15.00 -6.02 3.77
C GLN A 29 -13.96 -6.93 3.10
N LEU A 30 -12.72 -6.97 3.62
CA LEU A 30 -11.69 -7.89 3.13
C LEU A 30 -12.09 -9.35 3.29
N ILE A 31 -12.66 -9.73 4.45
CA ILE A 31 -13.14 -11.09 4.68
C ILE A 31 -14.28 -11.46 3.72
N GLU A 32 -15.19 -10.54 3.45
CA GLU A 32 -16.25 -10.72 2.45
C GLU A 32 -15.70 -10.92 1.04
N GLU A 33 -14.70 -10.13 0.63
CA GLU A 33 -14.06 -10.29 -0.68
C GLU A 33 -13.31 -11.64 -0.80
N ILE A 34 -12.63 -12.06 0.25
CA ILE A 34 -11.98 -13.38 0.31
C ILE A 34 -13.01 -14.51 0.17
N ALA A 35 -14.15 -14.38 0.85
CA ALA A 35 -15.23 -15.39 0.81
C ALA A 35 -15.89 -15.53 -0.58
N LYS A 36 -15.86 -14.48 -1.40
CA LYS A 36 -16.37 -14.52 -2.79
C LYS A 36 -15.43 -15.23 -3.76
N THR A 37 -14.18 -15.48 -3.32
CA THR A 37 -13.18 -16.12 -4.19
C THR A 37 -13.39 -17.62 -4.19
N GLU A 38 -13.83 -18.16 -5.31
CA GLU A 38 -14.02 -19.61 -5.49
C GLU A 38 -12.70 -20.30 -5.82
N GLY A 39 -12.52 -21.49 -5.27
CA GLY A 39 -11.46 -22.43 -5.66
C GLY A 39 -10.33 -22.58 -4.65
N SER A 40 -9.42 -23.50 -4.96
CA SER A 40 -8.28 -23.90 -4.10
C SER A 40 -7.02 -23.04 -4.27
N LYS A 41 -7.03 -22.04 -5.16
CA LYS A 41 -5.85 -21.21 -5.43
C LYS A 41 -5.61 -20.23 -4.27
N PRO A 42 -4.34 -20.02 -3.87
CA PRO A 42 -4.01 -19.04 -2.87
C PRO A 42 -4.39 -17.62 -3.30
N ILE A 43 -4.93 -16.85 -2.36
CA ILE A 43 -5.29 -15.44 -2.56
C ILE A 43 -4.11 -14.57 -2.13
N ALA A 44 -3.61 -13.71 -3.00
CA ALA A 44 -2.62 -12.70 -2.63
C ALA A 44 -3.33 -11.48 -2.02
N VAL A 45 -3.08 -11.20 -0.75
CA VAL A 45 -3.59 -10.00 -0.06
C VAL A 45 -2.45 -9.02 0.11
N ILE A 46 -2.56 -7.84 -0.52
CA ILE A 46 -1.57 -6.77 -0.45
C ILE A 46 -2.15 -5.61 0.36
N PHE A 47 -1.52 -5.29 1.47
CA PHE A 47 -1.83 -4.11 2.26
C PHE A 47 -0.95 -2.94 1.83
N ASN A 48 -1.57 -1.77 1.57
CA ASN A 48 -0.89 -0.51 1.34
C ASN A 48 -1.61 0.60 2.12
N LEU A 49 -1.32 0.67 3.40
CA LEU A 49 -1.91 1.62 4.34
C LEU A 49 -0.79 2.36 5.08
N GLY A 50 -1.10 3.48 5.74
CA GLY A 50 -0.20 4.16 6.68
C GLY A 50 0.12 5.60 6.36
N VAL A 51 -0.05 6.07 5.12
CA VAL A 51 0.29 7.45 4.74
C VAL A 51 -0.53 8.50 5.53
N ASN A 52 -1.71 8.13 6.02
CA ASN A 52 -2.59 9.02 6.79
C ASN A 52 -2.29 9.06 8.29
N ASP A 53 -1.48 8.11 8.80
CA ASP A 53 -1.18 7.96 10.23
C ASP A 53 0.25 7.43 10.46
N LEU A 54 1.24 8.11 9.86
CA LEU A 54 2.66 7.72 9.85
C LEU A 54 3.28 7.56 11.25
N GLY A 55 2.80 8.31 12.25
CA GLY A 55 3.24 8.15 13.64
C GLY A 55 2.78 6.87 14.32
N ASN A 56 1.93 6.06 13.69
CA ASN A 56 1.18 4.98 14.33
C ASN A 56 1.69 3.56 13.96
N ALA A 57 2.92 3.43 13.48
CA ALA A 57 3.49 2.17 12.97
C ALA A 57 3.40 0.99 13.97
N GLY A 58 3.57 1.25 15.27
CA GLY A 58 3.46 0.21 16.31
C GLY A 58 2.08 -0.43 16.36
N ASN A 59 1.02 0.37 16.27
CA ASN A 59 -0.36 -0.14 16.25
C ASN A 59 -0.66 -0.90 14.95
N TYR A 60 -0.07 -0.47 13.81
CA TYR A 60 -0.14 -1.24 12.57
C TYR A 60 0.50 -2.62 12.73
N VAL A 61 1.72 -2.69 13.25
CA VAL A 61 2.41 -3.96 13.50
C VAL A 61 1.56 -4.87 14.39
N SER A 62 1.08 -4.35 15.51
CA SER A 62 0.26 -5.14 16.46
C SER A 62 -1.01 -5.67 15.80
N TYR A 63 -1.78 -4.80 15.12
CA TYR A 63 -3.03 -5.21 14.51
C TYR A 63 -2.83 -6.17 13.32
N MET A 64 -1.89 -5.88 12.42
CA MET A 64 -1.62 -6.76 11.27
C MET A 64 -1.12 -8.14 11.73
N THR A 65 -0.31 -8.19 12.78
CA THR A 65 0.11 -9.47 13.39
C THR A 65 -1.08 -10.26 13.93
N SER A 66 -2.02 -9.60 14.62
CA SER A 66 -3.18 -10.27 15.21
C SER A 66 -4.11 -10.93 14.19
N ILE A 67 -4.24 -10.35 12.98
CA ILE A 67 -5.10 -10.90 11.92
C ILE A 67 -4.40 -11.90 11.00
N ALA A 68 -3.07 -12.01 11.08
CA ALA A 68 -2.29 -12.79 10.12
C ALA A 68 -2.63 -14.27 10.09
N SER A 69 -2.83 -14.91 11.26
CA SER A 69 -3.18 -16.33 11.36
C SER A 69 -4.54 -16.61 10.72
N THR A 70 -5.54 -15.77 10.99
CA THR A 70 -6.88 -15.88 10.41
C THR A 70 -6.86 -15.76 8.88
N LEU A 71 -6.09 -14.83 8.34
CA LEU A 71 -5.97 -14.68 6.89
C LEU A 71 -5.23 -15.88 6.26
N LYS A 72 -4.16 -16.38 6.92
CA LYS A 72 -3.43 -17.56 6.44
C LYS A 72 -4.32 -18.82 6.46
N SER A 73 -5.18 -19.02 7.46
CA SER A 73 -6.12 -20.15 7.49
C SER A 73 -7.16 -20.10 6.36
N LYS A 74 -7.37 -18.94 5.76
CA LYS A 74 -8.20 -18.73 4.57
C LYS A 74 -7.42 -18.85 3.25
N ASN A 75 -6.27 -19.52 3.26
CA ASN A 75 -5.39 -19.71 2.10
C ASN A 75 -4.85 -18.39 1.51
N CYS A 76 -4.64 -17.37 2.36
CA CYS A 76 -4.09 -16.09 1.92
C CYS A 76 -2.57 -16.06 2.03
N LYS A 77 -1.89 -15.56 1.00
CA LYS A 77 -0.50 -15.12 1.01
C LYS A 77 -0.46 -13.64 1.32
N LEU A 78 0.23 -13.25 2.41
CA LEU A 78 0.17 -11.90 2.94
C LEU A 78 1.37 -11.06 2.50
N PHE A 79 1.08 -9.86 2.02
CA PHE A 79 2.06 -8.89 1.59
C PHE A 79 1.76 -7.54 2.23
N TYR A 80 2.81 -6.81 2.58
CA TYR A 80 2.69 -5.41 2.96
C TYR A 80 3.54 -4.57 2.03
N MET A 81 2.91 -3.73 1.23
CA MET A 81 3.59 -2.78 0.36
C MET A 81 3.91 -1.52 1.15
N SER A 82 5.13 -1.04 1.04
CA SER A 82 5.57 0.21 1.67
C SER A 82 4.64 1.38 1.34
N VAL A 83 4.53 2.33 2.25
CA VAL A 83 4.01 3.66 1.91
C VAL A 83 4.92 4.25 0.83
N ASN A 84 4.30 4.80 -0.20
CA ASN A 84 5.01 5.38 -1.33
C ASN A 84 5.70 6.71 -0.96
N PRO A 85 6.69 7.18 -1.74
CA PRO A 85 7.29 8.50 -1.55
C PRO A 85 6.24 9.61 -1.57
N ILE A 86 6.51 10.69 -0.84
CA ILE A 86 5.67 11.89 -0.80
C ILE A 86 6.51 13.13 -1.11
N ASN A 87 5.87 14.23 -1.46
CA ASN A 87 6.52 15.53 -1.56
C ASN A 87 6.06 16.43 -0.43
N SER A 88 6.86 16.52 0.63
CA SER A 88 6.51 17.27 1.86
C SER A 88 6.24 18.75 1.61
N THR A 89 7.00 19.38 0.70
CA THR A 89 6.83 20.79 0.35
C THR A 89 5.47 21.04 -0.30
N MET A 90 5.08 20.17 -1.21
CA MET A 90 3.80 20.29 -1.91
C MET A 90 2.62 19.96 -1.01
N ILE A 91 2.75 18.95 -0.15
CA ILE A 91 1.74 18.62 0.87
C ILE A 91 1.45 19.84 1.74
N THR A 92 2.49 20.52 2.21
CA THR A 92 2.35 21.74 3.02
C THR A 92 1.68 22.85 2.23
N LYS A 93 2.12 23.09 1.00
CA LYS A 93 1.53 24.10 0.11
C LYS A 93 0.07 23.83 -0.20
N ALA A 94 -0.30 22.57 -0.34
CA ALA A 94 -1.69 22.13 -0.61
C ALA A 94 -2.57 22.09 0.66
N GLY A 95 -2.03 22.40 1.85
CA GLY A 95 -2.79 22.39 3.11
C GLY A 95 -3.24 20.97 3.56
N ARG A 96 -2.54 19.91 3.14
CA ARG A 96 -2.90 18.52 3.41
C ARG A 96 -2.36 17.96 4.74
N GLY A 97 -1.95 18.85 5.66
CA GLY A 97 -1.33 18.48 6.92
C GLY A 97 0.17 18.13 6.76
N ALA A 98 0.92 18.28 7.84
CA ALA A 98 2.36 18.06 7.81
C ALA A 98 2.67 16.55 7.73
N ARG A 99 3.36 16.16 6.68
CA ARG A 99 3.97 14.82 6.51
C ARG A 99 5.35 14.98 5.91
N THR A 100 6.30 14.20 6.40
CA THR A 100 7.69 14.26 5.94
C THR A 100 8.16 12.92 5.38
N GLU A 101 9.10 12.97 4.45
CA GLU A 101 9.77 11.77 3.94
C GLU A 101 10.47 10.98 5.06
N ALA A 102 10.97 11.66 6.09
CA ALA A 102 11.56 11.00 7.25
C ALA A 102 10.54 10.13 7.98
N GLN A 103 9.32 10.64 8.19
CA GLN A 103 8.22 9.87 8.79
C GLN A 103 7.81 8.67 7.93
N VAL A 104 7.78 8.83 6.60
CA VAL A 104 7.50 7.70 5.68
C VAL A 104 8.57 6.63 5.80
N ARG A 105 9.85 6.99 5.79
CA ARG A 105 10.95 6.03 5.95
C ARG A 105 10.92 5.33 7.30
N GLU A 106 10.65 6.05 8.37
CA GLU A 106 10.54 5.50 9.71
C GLU A 106 9.37 4.50 9.80
N PHE A 107 8.19 4.89 9.30
CA PHE A 107 7.02 4.01 9.23
C PHE A 107 7.36 2.73 8.44
N ASN A 108 7.87 2.87 7.23
CA ASN A 108 8.23 1.75 6.37
C ASN A 108 9.25 0.81 7.03
N SER A 109 10.25 1.35 7.72
CA SER A 109 11.25 0.56 8.47
C SER A 109 10.61 -0.26 9.59
N LYS A 110 9.74 0.36 10.40
CA LYS A 110 9.02 -0.33 11.49
C LYS A 110 8.08 -1.42 10.97
N ILE A 111 7.36 -1.16 9.89
CA ILE A 111 6.49 -2.15 9.24
C ILE A 111 7.32 -3.32 8.71
N ARG A 112 8.38 -3.04 7.97
CA ARG A 112 9.25 -4.08 7.39
C ARG A 112 9.81 -5.02 8.46
N SER A 113 10.34 -4.47 9.55
CA SER A 113 10.91 -5.28 10.64
C SER A 113 9.83 -5.99 11.45
N GLY A 114 8.77 -5.27 11.85
CA GLY A 114 7.74 -5.78 12.75
C GLY A 114 6.84 -6.84 12.12
N LEU A 115 6.66 -6.83 10.79
CA LEU A 115 5.80 -7.79 10.08
C LEU A 115 6.55 -8.92 9.37
N SER A 116 7.88 -8.97 9.46
CA SER A 116 8.73 -9.89 8.69
C SER A 116 8.43 -11.37 8.85
N LEU A 117 7.87 -11.79 9.99
CA LEU A 117 7.48 -13.20 10.26
C LEU A 117 6.17 -13.60 9.56
N TYR A 118 5.32 -12.66 9.23
CA TYR A 118 3.95 -12.92 8.77
C TYR A 118 3.70 -12.49 7.34
N TYR A 119 4.36 -11.41 6.90
CA TYR A 119 4.13 -10.73 5.63
C TYR A 119 5.41 -10.68 4.79
N LYS A 120 5.27 -10.87 3.48
CA LYS A 120 6.33 -10.49 2.55
C LYS A 120 6.26 -8.99 2.30
N TYR A 121 7.39 -8.31 2.41
CA TYR A 121 7.46 -6.87 2.22
C TYR A 121 7.70 -6.54 0.74
N ILE A 122 6.89 -5.65 0.17
CA ILE A 122 7.05 -5.10 -1.17
C ILE A 122 7.62 -3.69 -1.04
N ASP A 123 8.92 -3.51 -1.35
CA ASP A 123 9.62 -2.24 -1.23
C ASP A 123 9.33 -1.31 -2.43
N MET A 124 8.08 -0.93 -2.58
CA MET A 124 7.65 0.00 -3.63
C MET A 124 8.26 1.39 -3.45
N TYR A 125 8.47 1.82 -2.21
CA TYR A 125 9.12 3.09 -1.89
C TYR A 125 10.47 3.21 -2.58
N SER A 126 11.36 2.24 -2.40
CA SER A 126 12.69 2.27 -3.01
C SER A 126 12.65 2.22 -4.53
N VAL A 127 11.69 1.48 -5.10
CA VAL A 127 11.50 1.42 -6.56
C VAL A 127 11.11 2.79 -7.11
N LEU A 128 10.12 3.44 -6.50
CA LEU A 128 9.65 4.76 -6.93
C LEU A 128 10.73 5.83 -6.72
N MET A 129 11.45 5.80 -5.61
CA MET A 129 12.58 6.73 -5.37
C MET A 129 13.66 6.62 -6.45
N LYS A 130 14.02 5.40 -6.87
CA LYS A 130 14.96 5.19 -7.98
C LYS A 130 14.43 5.72 -9.33
N LYS A 131 13.12 5.84 -9.48
CA LYS A 131 12.47 6.44 -10.67
C LYS A 131 12.29 7.96 -10.54
N GLY A 132 12.77 8.58 -9.45
CA GLY A 132 12.75 10.02 -9.24
C GLY A 132 11.46 10.57 -8.62
N TYR A 133 10.65 9.72 -7.99
CA TYR A 133 9.45 10.17 -7.27
C TYR A 133 9.81 10.65 -5.84
N GLY A 134 8.98 11.53 -5.30
CA GLY A 134 9.01 11.94 -3.89
C GLY A 134 9.95 13.10 -3.54
N THR A 135 11.02 13.31 -4.25
CA THR A 135 11.84 14.51 -4.15
C THR A 135 11.54 15.48 -5.29
N ASN A 136 12.04 16.69 -5.26
CA ASN A 136 11.78 17.76 -6.23
C ASN A 136 11.97 17.41 -7.72
N ALA A 137 12.41 16.19 -8.04
CA ALA A 137 12.81 15.84 -9.38
C ALA A 137 11.67 15.31 -10.25
N ARG A 138 10.69 14.61 -9.71
CA ARG A 138 9.63 14.02 -10.52
C ARG A 138 8.42 13.64 -9.67
N TYR A 139 7.35 14.31 -9.93
CA TYR A 139 6.03 13.94 -9.46
C TYR A 139 5.11 13.92 -10.68
N ASP A 140 4.61 12.74 -11.06
CA ASP A 140 3.67 12.64 -12.17
C ASP A 140 2.24 13.06 -11.74
N GLY A 141 2.14 13.92 -10.72
CA GLY A 141 0.89 14.40 -10.17
C GLY A 141 0.28 15.59 -10.90
N VAL A 142 0.72 15.85 -12.12
CA VAL A 142 0.41 17.10 -12.85
C VAL A 142 -1.06 17.23 -13.22
N ASP A 143 -1.81 16.13 -13.33
CA ASP A 143 -3.18 16.17 -13.86
C ASP A 143 -4.27 16.44 -12.81
N ASP A 144 -4.00 16.25 -11.51
CA ASP A 144 -5.03 16.31 -10.45
C ASP A 144 -4.75 17.36 -9.37
N GLY A 145 -3.99 18.40 -9.68
CA GLY A 145 -3.59 19.38 -8.67
C GLY A 145 -2.59 18.76 -7.73
N ASP A 146 -1.37 18.90 -8.11
CA ASP A 146 -0.14 18.48 -7.50
C ASP A 146 -0.11 18.76 -5.97
N ASP A 147 -0.60 17.81 -5.19
CA ASP A 147 -0.74 17.95 -3.74
C ASP A 147 0.38 17.26 -2.96
N GLY A 148 1.33 16.68 -3.66
CA GLY A 148 2.48 16.01 -3.06
C GLY A 148 2.19 14.64 -2.43
N LEU A 149 0.95 14.16 -2.48
CA LEU A 149 0.48 12.93 -1.85
C LEU A 149 -0.11 11.93 -2.84
N HIS A 150 -0.96 12.40 -3.74
CA HIS A 150 -1.66 11.57 -4.71
C HIS A 150 -0.88 11.47 -6.02
N TYR A 151 -0.79 10.27 -6.55
CA TYR A 151 -0.16 10.00 -7.84
C TYR A 151 -1.18 10.05 -8.97
N THR A 152 -0.71 10.31 -10.19
CA THR A 152 -1.55 10.22 -11.39
C THR A 152 -2.02 8.78 -11.64
N THR A 153 -3.09 8.64 -12.42
CA THR A 153 -3.56 7.34 -12.91
C THR A 153 -2.47 6.55 -13.63
N LYS A 154 -1.58 7.22 -14.37
CA LYS A 154 -0.44 6.59 -15.05
C LYS A 154 0.53 5.96 -14.05
N THR A 155 0.85 6.65 -12.96
CA THR A 155 1.73 6.13 -11.92
C THR A 155 1.07 5.03 -11.12
N PHE A 156 -0.22 5.14 -10.79
CA PHE A 156 -0.95 4.04 -10.16
C PHE A 156 -0.97 2.76 -11.01
N LYS A 157 -1.13 2.87 -12.32
CA LYS A 157 -1.00 1.73 -13.23
C LYS A 157 0.39 1.09 -13.16
N ARG A 158 1.47 1.89 -13.11
CA ARG A 158 2.84 1.38 -12.93
C ARG A 158 3.01 0.65 -11.60
N ILE A 159 2.55 1.23 -10.50
CA ILE A 159 2.58 0.59 -9.17
C ILE A 159 1.85 -0.75 -9.22
N TYR A 160 0.68 -0.80 -9.83
CA TYR A 160 -0.07 -2.04 -10.03
C TYR A 160 0.74 -3.10 -10.78
N TYR A 161 1.35 -2.75 -11.92
CA TYR A 161 2.18 -3.68 -12.69
C TYR A 161 3.41 -4.14 -11.91
N TYR A 162 4.05 -3.29 -11.13
CA TYR A 162 5.15 -3.68 -10.25
C TYR A 162 4.69 -4.68 -9.18
N CYS A 163 3.51 -4.50 -8.60
CA CYS A 163 2.94 -5.46 -7.66
C CYS A 163 2.71 -6.82 -8.33
N ILE A 164 2.07 -6.85 -9.50
CA ILE A 164 1.82 -8.10 -10.24
C ILE A 164 3.13 -8.79 -10.61
N THR A 165 4.13 -8.05 -11.08
CA THR A 165 5.46 -8.61 -11.37
C THR A 165 6.07 -9.21 -10.12
N TYR A 166 6.01 -8.52 -8.97
CA TYR A 166 6.52 -9.04 -7.71
C TYR A 166 5.81 -10.34 -7.29
N LEU A 167 4.49 -10.41 -7.42
CA LEU A 167 3.73 -11.62 -7.09
C LEU A 167 4.17 -12.83 -7.92
N ASN A 168 4.51 -12.61 -9.19
CA ASN A 168 4.88 -13.66 -10.13
C ASN A 168 6.36 -14.08 -10.00
N THR A 169 7.27 -13.16 -9.71
CA THR A 169 8.71 -13.39 -9.80
C THR A 169 9.44 -13.29 -8.45
N GLY A 170 8.80 -12.77 -7.41
CA GLY A 170 9.40 -12.47 -6.12
C GLY A 170 10.29 -11.22 -6.11
N SER A 171 10.40 -10.50 -7.24
CA SER A 171 11.17 -9.26 -7.39
C SER A 171 10.43 -8.23 -8.23
N ILE A 172 10.74 -6.93 -8.01
CA ILE A 172 10.24 -5.86 -8.87
C ILE A 172 11.29 -5.58 -9.94
N ASN A 173 10.99 -5.94 -11.17
CA ASN A 173 11.82 -5.56 -12.30
C ASN A 173 11.33 -4.21 -12.86
N ALA A 174 11.96 -3.11 -12.42
CA ALA A 174 11.59 -1.76 -12.80
C ALA A 174 12.10 -1.35 -14.19
N SER A 175 12.78 -2.23 -14.93
CA SER A 175 13.27 -1.93 -16.28
C SER A 175 12.22 -2.05 -17.38
N TYR A 176 11.08 -2.66 -17.10
CA TYR A 176 10.02 -2.88 -18.10
C TYR A 176 9.02 -1.72 -18.25
N TYR A 177 9.11 -0.62 -17.47
CA TYR A 177 8.11 0.45 -17.51
C TYR A 177 8.69 1.84 -17.33
#